data_6d1c1a9bacaa47d10b49628d0f64502e
#
_entry.id   6d1c1a9bacaa47d10b49628d0f64502e
#
_cell.length_a   1.000
_cell.length_b   1.000
_cell.length_c   1.000
_cell.angle_alpha   90.00
_cell.angle_beta   90.00
_cell.angle_gamma   90.00
#
_symmetry.space_group_name_H-M   'P 1'
#
loop_
_entity.id
_entity.type
_entity.pdbx_description
1 polymer ?
#
loop_
_entity_poly.entity_id
_entity_poly.type
_entity_poly.pdbx_seq_one_letter_code
_entity_poly.pdbx_strand_id
1 'polypeptide(L)'
;MHPDEVIDEIILNAQNAGRTILTELESKQMLSAYGIPTVKTILATTAEEAAKAAELIGFPVVVKINSETITHKSDVGGVKLNLHSSSQVRDAFKDIENAVYQSFGMDDFMGVTVQPMMDTKDSYELIVGASPDSQFGPVMLFGSGGVLCEVFKDQSLALPPLNSNLAHIMMKETKIYRALKGVRGKSSVNIHALEKLIVNFSHLVMEKWGVIREIEINPLLANSETLLALDARVILYDKSAMDVDNNTTKIVRPAIRPYPHELGT
;
A
#
# COMPACT_ATOMS: atom_id res chain seq x y z
N MET A 1 3.18 -9.90 19.86
CA MET A 1 2.48 -8.62 19.83
C MET A 1 1.20 -8.85 19.03
N HIS A 2 0.07 -8.43 19.54
CA HIS A 2 -1.19 -8.55 18.78
C HIS A 2 -1.12 -7.63 17.55
N PRO A 3 -1.71 -7.98 16.40
CA PRO A 3 -1.70 -7.13 15.20
C PRO A 3 -2.11 -5.67 15.47
N ASP A 4 -3.15 -5.48 16.31
CA ASP A 4 -3.63 -4.15 16.68
C ASP A 4 -2.59 -3.33 17.47
N GLU A 5 -1.81 -3.96 18.36
CA GLU A 5 -0.78 -3.26 19.15
C GLU A 5 0.30 -2.66 18.24
N VAL A 6 0.71 -3.40 17.19
CA VAL A 6 1.70 -2.90 16.20
C VAL A 6 1.16 -1.69 15.44
N ILE A 7 -0.09 -1.77 15.02
CA ILE A 7 -0.72 -0.69 14.23
C ILE A 7 -0.95 0.54 15.08
N ASP A 8 -1.45 0.37 16.30
CA ASP A 8 -1.70 1.47 17.21
C ASP A 8 -0.39 2.19 17.60
N GLU A 9 0.72 1.44 17.75
CA GLU A 9 2.05 2.01 17.96
C GLU A 9 2.52 2.84 16.74
N ILE A 10 2.38 2.32 15.52
CA ILE A 10 2.73 3.04 14.28
C ILE A 10 1.94 4.34 14.17
N ILE A 11 0.63 4.27 14.37
CA ILE A 11 -0.27 5.43 14.30
C ILE A 11 0.12 6.46 15.37
N LEU A 12 0.31 6.02 16.61
CA LEU A 12 0.66 6.90 17.72
C LEU A 12 2.00 7.61 17.48
N ASN A 13 3.00 6.89 16.99
CA ASN A 13 4.31 7.46 16.67
C ASN A 13 4.21 8.52 15.58
N ALA A 14 3.47 8.24 14.51
CA ALA A 14 3.24 9.21 13.44
C ALA A 14 2.51 10.47 13.96
N GLN A 15 1.43 10.29 14.72
CA GLN A 15 0.65 11.40 15.28
C GLN A 15 1.45 12.23 16.29
N ASN A 16 2.28 11.61 17.13
CA ASN A 16 3.13 12.32 18.09
C ASN A 16 4.24 13.13 17.39
N ALA A 17 4.67 12.69 16.20
CA ALA A 17 5.57 13.43 15.33
C ALA A 17 4.85 14.51 14.47
N GLY A 18 3.53 14.70 14.65
CA GLY A 18 2.73 15.65 13.86
C GLY A 18 2.51 15.21 12.41
N ARG A 19 2.73 13.92 12.09
CA ARG A 19 2.59 13.39 10.74
C ARG A 19 1.19 12.83 10.49
N THR A 20 0.72 13.08 9.28
CA THR A 20 -0.51 12.44 8.75
C THR A 20 -0.21 11.42 7.66
N ILE A 21 1.03 11.36 7.17
CA ILE A 21 1.46 10.40 6.14
C ILE A 21 2.40 9.39 6.81
N LEU A 22 2.09 8.11 6.64
CA LEU A 22 3.01 7.04 7.04
C LEU A 22 4.08 6.82 5.97
N THR A 23 5.29 6.47 6.41
CA THR A 23 6.33 6.00 5.48
C THR A 23 5.90 4.72 4.79
N GLU A 24 6.53 4.37 3.66
CA GLU A 24 6.27 3.11 2.97
C GLU A 24 6.49 1.89 3.88
N LEU A 25 7.51 1.94 4.73
CA LEU A 25 7.82 0.86 5.67
C LEU A 25 6.72 0.70 6.72
N GLU A 26 6.28 1.79 7.35
CA GLU A 26 5.18 1.79 8.30
C GLU A 26 3.88 1.29 7.67
N SER A 27 3.58 1.74 6.44
CA SER A 27 2.41 1.30 5.67
C SER A 27 2.44 -0.21 5.39
N LYS A 28 3.59 -0.76 5.00
CA LYS A 28 3.79 -2.20 4.78
C LYS A 28 3.70 -3.01 6.07
N GLN A 29 4.21 -2.50 7.19
CA GLN A 29 4.09 -3.16 8.50
C GLN A 29 2.62 -3.26 8.92
N MET A 30 1.85 -2.20 8.72
CA MET A 30 0.40 -2.19 8.97
C MET A 30 -0.33 -3.24 8.12
N LEU A 31 -0.06 -3.31 6.82
CA LEU A 31 -0.65 -4.32 5.92
C LEU A 31 -0.29 -5.74 6.36
N SER A 32 0.98 -5.96 6.71
CA SER A 32 1.48 -7.27 7.15
C SER A 32 0.78 -7.76 8.42
N ALA A 33 0.46 -6.85 9.35
CA ALA A 33 -0.27 -7.16 10.58
C ALA A 33 -1.68 -7.71 10.29
N TYR A 34 -2.31 -7.28 9.19
CA TYR A 34 -3.60 -7.81 8.71
C TYR A 34 -3.45 -9.00 7.75
N GLY A 35 -2.28 -9.62 7.70
CA GLY A 35 -2.04 -10.80 6.87
C GLY A 35 -2.00 -10.52 5.37
N ILE A 36 -1.73 -9.28 4.98
CA ILE A 36 -1.49 -8.89 3.58
C ILE A 36 0.02 -8.97 3.33
N PRO A 37 0.49 -9.88 2.47
CA PRO A 37 1.92 -10.06 2.22
C PRO A 37 2.54 -8.80 1.59
N THR A 38 3.67 -8.37 2.13
CA THR A 38 4.44 -7.23 1.62
C THR A 38 5.86 -7.66 1.26
N VAL A 39 6.44 -7.01 0.26
CA VAL A 39 7.83 -7.26 -0.12
C VAL A 39 8.77 -6.88 1.03
N LYS A 40 9.77 -7.73 1.29
CA LYS A 40 10.79 -7.45 2.30
C LYS A 40 11.46 -6.11 2.01
N THR A 41 11.43 -5.21 2.97
CA THR A 41 11.93 -3.85 2.82
C THR A 41 12.84 -3.53 4.00
N ILE A 42 14.04 -3.01 3.73
CA ILE A 42 15.03 -2.63 4.74
C ILE A 42 15.30 -1.13 4.60
N LEU A 43 15.18 -0.40 5.71
CA LEU A 43 15.56 1.01 5.79
C LEU A 43 17.06 1.13 5.89
N ALA A 44 17.63 2.10 5.19
CA ALA A 44 19.04 2.47 5.25
C ALA A 44 19.17 4.00 5.26
N THR A 45 19.93 4.53 6.21
CA THR A 45 20.15 5.97 6.39
C THR A 45 21.47 6.44 5.81
N THR A 46 22.32 5.48 5.41
CA THR A 46 23.61 5.74 4.74
C THR A 46 23.79 4.85 3.50
N ALA A 47 24.63 5.29 2.58
CA ALA A 47 24.94 4.52 1.37
C ALA A 47 25.55 3.14 1.70
N GLU A 48 26.32 3.04 2.78
CA GLU A 48 26.93 1.76 3.23
C GLU A 48 25.87 0.82 3.82
N GLU A 49 24.91 1.34 4.58
CA GLU A 49 23.79 0.54 5.08
C GLU A 49 22.91 0.04 3.92
N ALA A 50 22.65 0.89 2.92
CA ALA A 50 21.89 0.49 1.73
C ALA A 50 22.61 -0.63 0.95
N ALA A 51 23.94 -0.53 0.79
CA ALA A 51 24.72 -1.57 0.14
C ALA A 51 24.68 -2.89 0.93
N LYS A 52 24.82 -2.86 2.26
CA LYS A 52 24.71 -4.04 3.13
C LYS A 52 23.29 -4.64 3.09
N ALA A 53 22.26 -3.82 3.08
CA ALA A 53 20.88 -4.27 2.95
C ALA A 53 20.64 -5.00 1.62
N ALA A 54 21.22 -4.49 0.52
CA ALA A 54 21.13 -5.12 -0.79
C ALA A 54 21.86 -6.47 -0.84
N GLU A 55 23.04 -6.59 -0.21
CA GLU A 55 23.77 -7.86 -0.08
C GLU A 55 22.96 -8.90 0.73
N LEU A 56 22.29 -8.46 1.80
CA LEU A 56 21.44 -9.33 2.63
C LEU A 56 20.17 -9.79 1.90
N ILE A 57 19.62 -8.95 1.04
CA ILE A 57 18.42 -9.26 0.24
C ILE A 57 18.77 -10.17 -0.93
N GLY A 58 19.92 -9.92 -1.57
CA GLY A 58 20.35 -10.52 -2.84
C GLY A 58 19.95 -9.64 -4.04
N PHE A 59 20.84 -9.57 -5.02
CA PHE A 59 20.62 -8.77 -6.24
C PHE A 59 19.76 -9.52 -7.27
N PRO A 60 19.03 -8.82 -8.15
CA PRO A 60 18.92 -7.35 -8.24
C PRO A 60 17.97 -6.77 -7.19
N VAL A 61 18.18 -5.48 -6.84
CA VAL A 61 17.37 -4.76 -5.85
C VAL A 61 16.78 -3.46 -6.45
N VAL A 62 15.79 -2.93 -5.73
CA VAL A 62 15.22 -1.59 -5.92
C VAL A 62 15.60 -0.75 -4.71
N VAL A 63 16.00 0.51 -4.96
CA VAL A 63 16.21 1.52 -3.94
C VAL A 63 15.19 2.63 -4.13
N LYS A 64 14.47 2.97 -3.07
CA LYS A 64 13.46 4.03 -3.07
C LYS A 64 13.77 5.03 -1.97
N ILE A 65 13.47 6.30 -2.20
CA ILE A 65 13.51 7.32 -1.14
C ILE A 65 12.62 6.92 0.05
N ASN A 66 13.12 7.14 1.25
CA ASN A 66 12.32 7.18 2.47
C ASN A 66 12.11 8.64 2.87
N SER A 67 10.86 9.09 2.85
CA SER A 67 10.47 10.46 3.18
C SER A 67 9.08 10.46 3.80
N GLU A 68 8.81 11.42 4.66
CA GLU A 68 7.50 11.64 5.28
C GLU A 68 6.64 12.64 4.49
N THR A 69 7.22 13.34 3.53
CA THR A 69 6.59 14.43 2.78
C THR A 69 6.42 14.08 1.30
N ILE A 70 7.34 13.30 0.73
CA ILE A 70 7.35 12.96 -0.70
C ILE A 70 6.55 11.68 -0.95
N THR A 71 5.36 11.82 -1.52
CA THR A 71 4.44 10.70 -1.83
C THR A 71 4.64 10.11 -3.22
N HIS A 72 4.96 10.95 -4.22
CA HIS A 72 5.20 10.53 -5.61
C HIS A 72 6.71 10.37 -5.86
N LYS A 73 7.28 9.29 -5.35
CA LYS A 73 8.73 9.02 -5.36
C LYS A 73 9.37 9.03 -6.75
N SER A 74 8.65 8.52 -7.75
CA SER A 74 9.17 8.43 -9.13
C SER A 74 9.34 9.79 -9.79
N ASP A 75 8.47 10.75 -9.49
CA ASP A 75 8.47 12.09 -10.12
C ASP A 75 9.70 12.90 -9.73
N VAL A 76 10.27 12.60 -8.56
CA VAL A 76 11.45 13.25 -8.02
C VAL A 76 12.75 12.46 -8.25
N GLY A 77 12.71 11.42 -9.09
CA GLY A 77 13.86 10.54 -9.27
C GLY A 77 14.20 9.67 -8.05
N GLY A 78 13.27 9.59 -7.10
CA GLY A 78 13.41 8.88 -5.83
C GLY A 78 13.32 7.35 -5.91
N VAL A 79 13.30 6.77 -7.11
CA VAL A 79 13.25 5.31 -7.32
C VAL A 79 14.33 4.89 -8.31
N LYS A 80 15.16 3.92 -7.94
CA LYS A 80 16.18 3.31 -8.79
C LYS A 80 15.95 1.81 -8.84
N LEU A 81 15.76 1.30 -10.05
CA LEU A 81 15.43 -0.09 -10.34
C LEU A 81 16.62 -0.86 -10.89
N ASN A 82 16.56 -2.21 -10.84
CA ASN A 82 17.53 -3.11 -11.47
C ASN A 82 18.97 -2.87 -11.05
N LEU A 83 19.22 -2.67 -9.75
CA LEU A 83 20.56 -2.50 -9.22
C LEU A 83 21.19 -3.88 -8.94
N HIS A 84 22.32 -4.18 -9.55
CA HIS A 84 22.95 -5.50 -9.57
C HIS A 84 24.22 -5.58 -8.72
N SER A 85 24.63 -4.50 -8.07
CA SER A 85 25.85 -4.49 -7.26
C SER A 85 25.78 -3.45 -6.13
N SER A 86 26.58 -3.68 -5.07
CA SER A 86 26.73 -2.75 -3.95
C SER A 86 27.21 -1.36 -4.40
N SER A 87 28.04 -1.27 -5.46
CA SER A 87 28.45 0.02 -6.02
C SER A 87 27.26 0.77 -6.60
N GLN A 88 26.43 0.11 -7.45
CA GLN A 88 25.23 0.73 -8.02
C GLN A 88 24.25 1.19 -6.94
N VAL A 89 24.15 0.46 -5.82
CA VAL A 89 23.29 0.85 -4.69
C VAL A 89 23.82 2.11 -3.99
N ARG A 90 25.15 2.21 -3.77
CA ARG A 90 25.76 3.44 -3.21
C ARG A 90 25.56 4.64 -4.12
N ASP A 91 25.72 4.45 -5.43
CA ASP A 91 25.51 5.51 -6.42
C ASP A 91 24.03 5.93 -6.44
N ALA A 92 23.10 4.96 -6.43
CA ALA A 92 21.67 5.20 -6.37
C ALA A 92 21.25 5.97 -5.11
N PHE A 93 21.83 5.65 -3.94
CA PHE A 93 21.60 6.39 -2.70
C PHE A 93 21.96 7.86 -2.87
N LYS A 94 23.16 8.16 -3.36
CA LYS A 94 23.66 9.53 -3.57
C LYS A 94 22.83 10.29 -4.61
N ASP A 95 22.43 9.61 -5.68
CA ASP A 95 21.60 10.22 -6.72
C ASP A 95 20.24 10.65 -6.16
N ILE A 96 19.59 9.76 -5.37
CA ILE A 96 18.30 10.06 -4.73
C ILE A 96 18.48 11.20 -3.72
N GLU A 97 19.48 11.13 -2.85
CA GLU A 97 19.80 12.17 -1.88
C GLU A 97 19.96 13.54 -2.55
N ASN A 98 20.79 13.62 -3.61
CA ASN A 98 21.01 14.85 -4.37
C ASN A 98 19.74 15.36 -5.04
N ALA A 99 18.93 14.48 -5.64
CA ALA A 99 17.69 14.87 -6.30
C ALA A 99 16.68 15.48 -5.32
N VAL A 100 16.60 14.92 -4.10
CA VAL A 100 15.73 15.45 -3.03
C VAL A 100 16.23 16.79 -2.53
N TYR A 101 17.53 16.93 -2.26
CA TYR A 101 18.11 18.19 -1.79
C TYR A 101 17.91 19.34 -2.78
N GLN A 102 17.96 19.06 -4.08
CA GLN A 102 17.73 20.06 -5.12
C GLN A 102 16.26 20.48 -5.24
N SER A 103 15.32 19.60 -4.94
CA SER A 103 13.89 19.82 -5.22
C SER A 103 13.09 20.22 -3.98
N PHE A 104 13.49 19.79 -2.76
CA PHE A 104 12.70 19.93 -1.55
C PHE A 104 13.49 20.51 -0.39
N GLY A 105 14.58 19.89 0.01
CA GLY A 105 15.43 20.31 1.12
C GLY A 105 16.09 19.14 1.83
N MET A 106 16.95 19.44 2.79
CA MET A 106 17.70 18.42 3.54
C MET A 106 16.80 17.62 4.49
N ASP A 107 15.78 18.25 5.03
CA ASP A 107 14.89 17.66 6.04
C ASP A 107 13.91 16.62 5.43
N ASP A 108 13.73 16.64 4.12
CA ASP A 108 12.82 15.74 3.41
C ASP A 108 13.46 14.37 3.06
N PHE A 109 14.77 14.24 3.25
CA PHE A 109 15.50 12.99 3.00
C PHE A 109 15.81 12.27 4.30
N MET A 110 15.11 11.15 4.56
CA MET A 110 15.30 10.31 5.74
C MET A 110 16.03 8.98 5.41
N GLY A 111 16.79 8.97 4.31
CA GLY A 111 17.44 7.78 3.79
C GLY A 111 16.66 7.12 2.67
N VAL A 112 16.91 5.84 2.48
CA VAL A 112 16.26 5.02 1.43
C VAL A 112 15.73 3.71 1.99
N THR A 113 14.78 3.13 1.29
CA THR A 113 14.39 1.71 1.48
C THR A 113 14.99 0.87 0.37
N VAL A 114 15.47 -0.33 0.74
CA VAL A 114 16.01 -1.34 -0.18
C VAL A 114 15.09 -2.56 -0.16
N GLN A 115 14.68 -3.04 -1.33
CA GLN A 115 13.84 -4.21 -1.49
C GLN A 115 14.28 -5.04 -2.71
N PRO A 116 13.95 -6.35 -2.79
CA PRO A 116 14.27 -7.16 -3.95
C PRO A 116 13.56 -6.63 -5.19
N MET A 117 14.23 -6.70 -6.34
CA MET A 117 13.57 -6.47 -7.63
C MET A 117 12.73 -7.69 -7.99
N MET A 118 11.43 -7.51 -8.09
CA MET A 118 10.51 -8.60 -8.43
C MET A 118 10.39 -8.76 -9.94
N ASP A 119 10.38 -10.01 -10.43
CA ASP A 119 10.04 -10.28 -11.83
C ASP A 119 8.51 -10.15 -12.02
N THR A 120 8.12 -9.24 -12.87
CA THR A 120 6.71 -8.94 -13.15
C THR A 120 6.18 -9.60 -14.42
N LYS A 121 7.02 -10.34 -15.17
CA LYS A 121 6.65 -10.90 -16.50
C LYS A 121 5.39 -11.75 -16.47
N ASP A 122 5.29 -12.65 -15.49
CA ASP A 122 4.17 -13.58 -15.35
C ASP A 122 3.18 -13.15 -14.26
N SER A 123 3.19 -11.87 -13.90
CA SER A 123 2.34 -11.31 -12.86
C SER A 123 1.47 -10.18 -13.40
N TYR A 124 0.40 -9.90 -12.68
CA TYR A 124 -0.45 -8.74 -12.91
C TYR A 124 -0.20 -7.71 -11.81
N GLU A 125 -0.18 -6.46 -12.19
CA GLU A 125 -0.15 -5.33 -11.26
C GLU A 125 -1.57 -4.88 -10.98
N LEU A 126 -1.97 -4.94 -9.73
CA LEU A 126 -3.30 -4.58 -9.26
C LEU A 126 -3.22 -3.39 -8.29
N ILE A 127 -4.31 -2.68 -8.17
CA ILE A 127 -4.52 -1.66 -7.14
C ILE A 127 -5.62 -2.11 -6.19
N VAL A 128 -5.39 -1.97 -4.90
CA VAL A 128 -6.38 -2.12 -3.84
C VAL A 128 -6.27 -0.91 -2.94
N GLY A 129 -7.35 -0.17 -2.78
CA GLY A 129 -7.33 1.05 -1.99
C GLY A 129 -8.64 1.30 -1.26
N ALA A 130 -8.61 2.29 -0.36
CA ALA A 130 -9.80 2.85 0.25
C ALA A 130 -9.59 4.34 0.51
N SER A 131 -10.65 5.11 0.29
CA SER A 131 -10.69 6.56 0.53
C SER A 131 -12.06 6.98 1.07
N PRO A 132 -12.16 8.14 1.73
CA PRO A 132 -13.43 8.60 2.27
C PRO A 132 -14.34 9.15 1.17
N ASP A 133 -15.60 8.74 1.21
CA ASP A 133 -16.69 9.37 0.48
C ASP A 133 -17.55 10.19 1.45
N SER A 134 -18.05 11.34 1.00
CA SER A 134 -18.78 12.26 1.85
C SER A 134 -20.17 11.75 2.27
N GLN A 135 -20.73 10.77 1.58
CA GLN A 135 -22.04 10.18 1.84
C GLN A 135 -21.96 8.78 2.42
N PHE A 136 -20.98 7.97 1.97
CA PHE A 136 -20.91 6.55 2.29
C PHE A 136 -19.85 6.21 3.35
N GLY A 137 -18.98 7.15 3.72
CA GLY A 137 -17.82 6.86 4.57
C GLY A 137 -16.71 6.22 3.75
N PRO A 138 -16.01 5.19 4.26
CA PRO A 138 -14.95 4.56 3.50
C PRO A 138 -15.49 3.80 2.28
N VAL A 139 -14.87 4.04 1.12
CA VAL A 139 -15.17 3.35 -0.14
C VAL A 139 -13.90 2.64 -0.59
N MET A 140 -14.01 1.35 -0.85
CA MET A 140 -12.93 0.54 -1.39
C MET A 140 -12.86 0.63 -2.91
N LEU A 141 -11.64 0.50 -3.42
CA LEU A 141 -11.30 0.47 -4.83
C LEU A 141 -10.49 -0.79 -5.13
N PHE A 142 -10.81 -1.46 -6.24
CA PHE A 142 -10.02 -2.55 -6.81
C PHE A 142 -9.90 -2.35 -8.31
N GLY A 143 -8.73 -2.66 -8.89
CA GLY A 143 -8.57 -2.57 -10.33
C GLY A 143 -7.18 -2.89 -10.86
N SER A 144 -6.95 -2.52 -12.12
CA SER A 144 -5.63 -2.56 -12.74
C SER A 144 -4.72 -1.53 -12.10
N GLY A 145 -3.57 -1.98 -11.60
CA GLY A 145 -2.55 -1.16 -10.95
C GLY A 145 -1.38 -0.79 -11.85
N GLY A 146 -0.30 -0.33 -11.24
CA GLY A 146 0.91 0.11 -11.91
C GLY A 146 0.76 1.50 -12.54
N VAL A 147 1.73 1.89 -13.36
CA VAL A 147 1.86 3.25 -13.93
C VAL A 147 0.67 3.64 -14.82
N LEU A 148 0.02 2.65 -15.45
CA LEU A 148 -1.07 2.91 -16.40
C LEU A 148 -2.47 2.93 -15.76
N CYS A 149 -2.59 2.76 -14.44
CA CYS A 149 -3.89 2.70 -13.76
C CYS A 149 -4.70 3.98 -13.96
N GLU A 150 -4.06 5.15 -13.99
CA GLU A 150 -4.71 6.45 -14.19
C GLU A 150 -5.24 6.63 -15.63
N VAL A 151 -4.58 5.99 -16.59
CA VAL A 151 -4.96 6.09 -18.01
C VAL A 151 -6.14 5.17 -18.33
N PHE A 152 -6.08 3.92 -17.89
CA PHE A 152 -7.10 2.92 -18.24
C PHE A 152 -8.34 2.98 -17.36
N LYS A 153 -8.23 3.47 -16.12
CA LYS A 153 -9.32 3.61 -15.14
C LYS A 153 -10.20 2.35 -15.06
N ASP A 154 -9.55 1.18 -15.14
CA ASP A 154 -10.23 -0.11 -15.00
C ASP A 154 -10.34 -0.43 -13.52
N GLN A 155 -11.39 0.08 -12.90
CA GLN A 155 -11.60 0.06 -11.46
C GLN A 155 -13.05 -0.25 -11.12
N SER A 156 -13.25 -0.91 -9.99
CA SER A 156 -14.55 -1.10 -9.35
C SER A 156 -14.53 -0.55 -7.93
N LEU A 157 -15.70 -0.18 -7.42
CA LEU A 157 -15.87 0.36 -6.08
C LEU A 157 -16.79 -0.55 -5.27
N ALA A 158 -16.54 -0.64 -3.96
CA ALA A 158 -17.39 -1.37 -3.04
C ALA A 158 -17.39 -0.72 -1.65
N LEU A 159 -18.46 -0.95 -0.88
CA LEU A 159 -18.56 -0.46 0.49
C LEU A 159 -18.09 -1.57 1.45
N PRO A 160 -17.08 -1.31 2.30
CA PRO A 160 -16.67 -2.27 3.32
C PRO A 160 -17.70 -2.33 4.47
N PRO A 161 -17.74 -3.43 5.27
CA PRO A 161 -16.88 -4.60 5.16
C PRO A 161 -17.31 -5.55 4.04
N LEU A 162 -16.34 -6.20 3.41
CA LEU A 162 -16.62 -7.19 2.37
C LEU A 162 -16.54 -8.62 2.93
N ASN A 163 -17.37 -9.50 2.36
CA ASN A 163 -17.18 -10.94 2.44
C ASN A 163 -16.63 -11.48 1.10
N SER A 164 -16.32 -12.77 1.02
CA SER A 164 -15.74 -13.37 -0.20
C SER A 164 -16.62 -13.19 -1.44
N ASN A 165 -17.94 -13.25 -1.30
CA ASN A 165 -18.86 -13.05 -2.42
C ASN A 165 -18.83 -11.60 -2.94
N LEU A 166 -18.84 -10.62 -2.04
CA LEU A 166 -18.75 -9.21 -2.41
C LEU A 166 -17.39 -8.86 -3.02
N ALA A 167 -16.30 -9.40 -2.46
CA ALA A 167 -14.97 -9.27 -3.03
C ALA A 167 -14.90 -9.87 -4.46
N HIS A 168 -15.51 -11.04 -4.65
CA HIS A 168 -15.60 -11.67 -5.97
C HIS A 168 -16.39 -10.80 -6.96
N ILE A 169 -17.54 -10.25 -6.57
CA ILE A 169 -18.34 -9.35 -7.40
C ILE A 169 -17.52 -8.11 -7.77
N MET A 170 -16.89 -7.47 -6.78
CA MET A 170 -16.02 -6.30 -6.99
C MET A 170 -14.95 -6.58 -8.04
N MET A 171 -14.24 -7.71 -7.95
CA MET A 171 -13.25 -8.09 -8.95
C MET A 171 -13.86 -8.29 -10.34
N LYS A 172 -15.02 -8.96 -10.44
CA LYS A 172 -15.70 -9.28 -11.71
C LYS A 172 -16.16 -8.05 -12.49
N GLU A 173 -16.40 -6.94 -11.84
CA GLU A 173 -16.79 -5.68 -12.47
C GLU A 173 -15.65 -5.02 -13.24
N THR A 174 -14.39 -5.44 -13.01
CA THR A 174 -13.23 -4.91 -13.73
C THR A 174 -12.94 -5.69 -15.02
N LYS A 175 -12.32 -5.02 -16.00
CA LYS A 175 -11.85 -5.67 -17.24
C LYS A 175 -10.67 -6.59 -16.95
N ILE A 176 -9.77 -6.16 -16.04
CA ILE A 176 -8.59 -6.95 -15.65
C ILE A 176 -8.97 -8.33 -15.11
N TYR A 177 -10.14 -8.50 -14.49
CA TYR A 177 -10.60 -9.79 -13.99
C TYR A 177 -10.58 -10.91 -15.04
N ARG A 178 -10.87 -10.57 -16.31
CA ARG A 178 -10.81 -11.54 -17.40
C ARG A 178 -9.38 -12.06 -17.61
N ALA A 179 -8.40 -11.18 -17.48
CA ALA A 179 -6.99 -11.54 -17.60
C ALA A 179 -6.51 -12.34 -16.39
N LEU A 180 -7.02 -12.06 -15.18
CA LEU A 180 -6.66 -12.80 -13.96
C LEU A 180 -7.02 -14.28 -14.02
N LYS A 181 -7.96 -14.69 -14.88
CA LYS A 181 -8.30 -16.10 -15.14
C LYS A 181 -7.29 -16.83 -16.03
N GLY A 182 -6.26 -16.13 -16.48
CA GLY A 182 -5.27 -16.61 -17.43
C GLY A 182 -5.59 -16.17 -18.85
N VAL A 183 -4.57 -15.63 -19.52
CA VAL A 183 -4.56 -15.28 -20.95
C VAL A 183 -3.35 -15.93 -21.60
N ARG A 184 -3.29 -15.93 -22.95
CA ARG A 184 -2.15 -16.49 -23.67
C ARG A 184 -0.83 -15.95 -23.13
N GLY A 185 0.03 -16.83 -22.64
CA GLY A 185 1.36 -16.52 -22.13
C GLY A 185 1.43 -16.06 -20.66
N LYS A 186 0.28 -15.99 -19.93
CA LYS A 186 0.26 -15.72 -18.50
C LYS A 186 -0.65 -16.70 -17.76
N SER A 187 -0.17 -17.21 -16.63
CA SER A 187 -0.95 -18.09 -15.75
C SER A 187 -2.10 -17.34 -15.08
N SER A 188 -3.11 -18.09 -14.63
CA SER A 188 -4.18 -17.52 -13.81
C SER A 188 -3.65 -17.08 -12.44
N VAL A 189 -4.23 -16.03 -11.89
CA VAL A 189 -4.01 -15.64 -10.50
C VAL A 189 -4.74 -16.59 -9.56
N ASN A 190 -4.24 -16.79 -8.36
CA ASN A 190 -4.98 -17.46 -7.30
C ASN A 190 -6.13 -16.55 -6.82
N ILE A 191 -7.28 -16.67 -7.50
CA ILE A 191 -8.46 -15.81 -7.26
C ILE A 191 -8.95 -15.92 -5.81
N HIS A 192 -8.96 -17.12 -5.24
CA HIS A 192 -9.42 -17.33 -3.86
C HIS A 192 -8.50 -16.63 -2.83
N ALA A 193 -7.18 -16.69 -3.05
CA ALA A 193 -6.24 -15.97 -2.20
C ALA A 193 -6.41 -14.43 -2.36
N LEU A 194 -6.70 -13.94 -3.57
CA LEU A 194 -6.96 -12.53 -3.84
C LEU A 194 -8.26 -12.06 -3.16
N GLU A 195 -9.34 -12.86 -3.22
CA GLU A 195 -10.58 -12.61 -2.48
C GLU A 195 -10.31 -12.45 -0.99
N LYS A 196 -9.57 -13.40 -0.40
CA LYS A 196 -9.20 -13.35 1.01
C LYS A 196 -8.39 -12.10 1.37
N LEU A 197 -7.45 -11.71 0.51
CA LEU A 197 -6.66 -10.49 0.68
C LEU A 197 -7.57 -9.24 0.69
N ILE A 198 -8.50 -9.12 -0.27
CA ILE A 198 -9.45 -8.01 -0.35
C ILE A 198 -10.35 -7.96 0.89
N VAL A 199 -10.82 -9.13 1.38
CA VAL A 199 -11.60 -9.21 2.61
C VAL A 199 -10.78 -8.74 3.82
N ASN A 200 -9.55 -9.22 4.00
CA ASN A 200 -8.67 -8.76 5.08
C ASN A 200 -8.42 -7.26 5.01
N PHE A 201 -8.19 -6.74 3.81
CA PHE A 201 -8.03 -5.29 3.60
C PHE A 201 -9.30 -4.52 3.99
N SER A 202 -10.49 -5.05 3.67
CA SER A 202 -11.76 -4.42 4.05
C SER A 202 -11.96 -4.38 5.57
N HIS A 203 -11.50 -5.39 6.30
CA HIS A 203 -11.53 -5.40 7.77
C HIS A 203 -10.59 -4.35 8.35
N LEU A 204 -9.35 -4.24 7.85
CA LEU A 204 -8.42 -3.18 8.23
C LEU A 204 -9.05 -1.79 8.05
N VAL A 205 -9.67 -1.55 6.89
CA VAL A 205 -10.35 -0.29 6.59
C VAL A 205 -11.45 -0.01 7.61
N MET A 206 -12.29 -1.00 7.93
CA MET A 206 -13.40 -0.82 8.87
C MET A 206 -12.96 -0.64 10.33
N GLU A 207 -11.93 -1.34 10.76
CA GLU A 207 -11.43 -1.26 12.13
C GLU A 207 -10.69 0.05 12.41
N LYS A 208 -10.02 0.60 11.39
CA LYS A 208 -9.19 1.81 11.50
C LYS A 208 -9.74 3.03 10.72
N TRP A 209 -10.95 2.95 10.16
CA TRP A 209 -11.53 4.02 9.32
C TRP A 209 -11.64 5.37 10.02
N GLY A 210 -11.78 5.40 11.36
CA GLY A 210 -11.81 6.63 12.14
C GLY A 210 -10.45 7.32 12.27
N VAL A 211 -9.36 6.64 11.92
CA VAL A 211 -7.98 7.11 12.03
C VAL A 211 -7.31 7.16 10.66
N ILE A 212 -7.52 6.14 9.84
CA ILE A 212 -7.00 6.07 8.47
C ILE A 212 -7.97 6.82 7.56
N ARG A 213 -7.47 7.83 6.85
CA ARG A 213 -8.21 8.56 5.83
C ARG A 213 -8.14 7.87 4.48
N GLU A 214 -6.93 7.49 4.08
CA GLU A 214 -6.67 6.83 2.80
C GLU A 214 -5.67 5.71 3.01
N ILE A 215 -5.88 4.60 2.32
CA ILE A 215 -4.94 3.48 2.27
C ILE A 215 -4.92 2.91 0.87
N GLU A 216 -3.73 2.65 0.34
CA GLU A 216 -3.56 2.15 -1.02
C GLU A 216 -2.39 1.18 -1.10
N ILE A 217 -2.58 0.11 -1.85
CA ILE A 217 -1.55 -0.82 -2.33
C ILE A 217 -1.46 -0.62 -3.84
N ASN A 218 -0.34 -0.12 -4.34
CA ASN A 218 -0.13 0.07 -5.78
C ASN A 218 1.38 0.07 -6.13
N PRO A 219 1.86 -1.03 -6.77
CA PRO A 219 1.10 -2.19 -7.18
C PRO A 219 1.04 -3.32 -6.13
N LEU A 220 -0.06 -4.06 -6.16
CA LEU A 220 -0.13 -5.42 -5.65
C LEU A 220 0.24 -6.37 -6.80
N LEU A 221 1.37 -7.05 -6.68
CA LEU A 221 1.79 -8.06 -7.66
C LEU A 221 1.00 -9.35 -7.42
N ALA A 222 0.38 -9.88 -8.47
CA ALA A 222 -0.49 -11.05 -8.39
C ALA A 222 -0.20 -12.07 -9.50
N ASN A 223 0.03 -13.34 -9.13
CA ASN A 223 0.13 -14.47 -10.03
C ASN A 223 -0.48 -15.75 -9.39
N SER A 224 -0.20 -16.92 -9.94
CA SER A 224 -0.73 -18.21 -9.43
C SER A 224 -0.24 -18.57 -8.02
N GLU A 225 0.94 -18.09 -7.64
CA GLU A 225 1.64 -18.47 -6.39
C GLU A 225 1.76 -17.31 -5.40
N THR A 226 1.84 -16.07 -5.91
CA THR A 226 2.22 -14.91 -5.12
C THR A 226 1.17 -13.81 -5.21
N LEU A 227 0.83 -13.26 -4.04
CA LEU A 227 0.18 -11.98 -3.88
C LEU A 227 1.09 -11.14 -2.98
N LEU A 228 1.63 -10.02 -3.49
CA LEU A 228 2.69 -9.29 -2.80
C LEU A 228 2.56 -7.78 -3.02
N ALA A 229 2.33 -7.01 -1.96
CA ALA A 229 2.34 -5.57 -2.03
C ALA A 229 3.77 -5.04 -2.22
N LEU A 230 4.04 -4.40 -3.36
CA LEU A 230 5.35 -3.83 -3.68
C LEU A 230 5.49 -2.40 -3.18
N ASP A 231 4.38 -1.68 -3.10
CA ASP A 231 4.30 -0.35 -2.51
C ASP A 231 2.99 -0.19 -1.75
N ALA A 232 3.01 0.66 -0.72
CA ALA A 232 1.87 0.95 0.11
C ALA A 232 1.92 2.40 0.58
N ARG A 233 0.74 3.03 0.63
CA ARG A 233 0.57 4.39 1.14
C ARG A 233 -0.60 4.42 2.12
N VAL A 234 -0.37 5.03 3.28
CA VAL A 234 -1.41 5.27 4.29
C VAL A 234 -1.37 6.74 4.68
N ILE A 235 -2.54 7.37 4.67
CA ILE A 235 -2.75 8.74 5.13
C ILE A 235 -3.72 8.69 6.31
N LEU A 236 -3.33 9.30 7.40
CA LEU A 236 -4.13 9.43 8.61
C LEU A 236 -4.99 10.70 8.57
N TYR A 237 -6.09 10.72 9.29
CA TYR A 237 -6.75 11.96 9.63
C TYR A 237 -5.86 12.80 10.54
N ASP A 238 -5.92 14.12 10.39
CA ASP A 238 -5.29 15.03 11.34
C ASP A 238 -5.91 14.85 12.72
N LYS A 239 -5.06 14.81 13.76
CA LYS A 239 -5.51 14.63 15.15
C LYS A 239 -6.50 15.72 15.58
N SER A 240 -6.36 16.93 15.08
CA SER A 240 -7.30 18.04 15.32
C SER A 240 -8.69 17.81 14.70
N ALA A 241 -8.79 16.95 13.67
CA ALA A 241 -10.06 16.58 13.07
C ALA A 241 -10.80 15.47 13.84
N MET A 242 -10.08 14.77 14.75
CA MET A 242 -10.61 13.68 15.57
C MET A 242 -11.19 14.18 16.91
N ASP A 243 -10.69 15.30 17.44
CA ASP A 243 -11.06 15.84 18.76
C ASP A 243 -12.36 16.67 18.76
N VAL A 244 -13.16 16.63 17.70
CA VAL A 244 -14.40 17.40 17.64
C VAL A 244 -15.52 16.65 18.32
N ASP A 245 -16.04 17.30 19.37
CA ASP A 245 -17.26 17.01 20.11
C ASP A 245 -18.27 16.13 19.37
N ASN A 246 -18.86 15.18 20.07
CA ASN A 246 -19.82 14.14 19.61
C ASN A 246 -20.97 14.61 18.71
N ASN A 247 -21.07 15.88 18.38
CA ASN A 247 -22.19 16.46 17.59
C ASN A 247 -21.82 16.98 16.19
N THR A 248 -20.52 17.02 15.81
CA THR A 248 -20.09 17.49 14.47
C THR A 248 -18.85 16.74 13.98
N THR A 249 -18.91 15.42 13.94
CA THR A 249 -17.83 14.61 13.36
C THR A 249 -17.74 14.92 11.85
N LYS A 250 -16.64 15.56 11.42
CA LYS A 250 -16.28 15.72 10.00
C LYS A 250 -16.02 14.38 9.29
N ILE A 251 -15.94 13.29 10.05
CA ILE A 251 -15.73 11.93 9.55
C ILE A 251 -17.09 11.28 9.36
N VAL A 252 -17.45 11.01 8.14
CA VAL A 252 -18.70 10.31 7.79
C VAL A 252 -18.61 8.87 8.30
N ARG A 253 -19.47 8.51 9.25
CA ARG A 253 -19.56 7.14 9.74
C ARG A 253 -20.25 6.27 8.69
N PRO A 254 -19.75 5.04 8.44
CA PRO A 254 -20.44 4.14 7.54
C PRO A 254 -21.87 3.92 8.04
N ALA A 255 -22.84 4.12 7.16
CA ALA A 255 -24.25 3.91 7.45
C ALA A 255 -24.62 2.42 7.59
N ILE A 256 -23.63 1.53 7.47
CA ILE A 256 -23.84 0.10 7.35
C ILE A 256 -23.87 -0.53 8.74
N ARG A 257 -25.01 -1.07 9.12
CA ARG A 257 -25.08 -2.09 10.16
C ARG A 257 -24.37 -3.34 9.65
N PRO A 258 -23.61 -4.07 10.52
CA PRO A 258 -23.04 -5.35 10.11
C PRO A 258 -24.15 -6.22 9.50
N TYR A 259 -23.87 -6.84 8.36
CA TYR A 259 -24.78 -7.81 7.77
C TYR A 259 -25.13 -8.86 8.83
N PRO A 260 -26.40 -9.23 9.01
CA PRO A 260 -26.74 -10.33 9.88
C PRO A 260 -26.03 -11.59 9.40
N HIS A 261 -25.33 -12.29 10.29
CA HIS A 261 -24.63 -13.52 9.98
C HIS A 261 -25.57 -14.67 9.59
N GLU A 262 -26.87 -14.49 9.79
CA GLU A 262 -27.92 -15.43 9.40
C GLU A 262 -28.95 -14.68 8.55
N LEU A 263 -29.09 -15.10 7.29
CA LEU A 263 -30.28 -14.82 6.53
C LEU A 263 -31.38 -15.65 7.20
N GLY A 264 -32.26 -14.98 7.96
CA GLY A 264 -33.43 -15.63 8.50
C GLY A 264 -34.16 -16.35 7.35
N THR A 265 -34.40 -17.63 7.55
CA THR A 265 -35.25 -18.49 6.70
C THR A 265 -36.67 -17.96 6.68
#